data_f1ad70c2488b9adc456e2dd15c8f89b5
#
_entry.id   f1ad70c2488b9adc456e2dd15c8f89b5
#
_cell.length_a   1.000
_cell.length_b   1.000
_cell.length_c   1.000
_cell.angle_alpha   90.00
_cell.angle_beta   90.00
_cell.angle_gamma   90.00
#
_symmetry.space_group_name_H-M   'P 1'
#
loop_
_entity.id
_entity.type
_entity.pdbx_description
1 polymer ?
#
loop_
_entity_poly.entity_id
_entity_poly.type
_entity_poly.pdbx_seq_one_letter_code
_entity_poly.pdbx_strand_id
1 'polypeptide(L)'
;MKVSIITSCFNREATIGQAIESVLAQDYPEIEYIVVDGASKDRSLQVINQYKDRISRIISEPDKGMYEGINKGLRAATGDLIGLLHSDDFLY
;
A
#
# COMPACT_ATOMS: atom_id res chain seq x y z
N MET A 1 13.46 -13.52 -7.32
CA MET A 1 12.29 -12.90 -7.95
C MET A 1 11.73 -11.83 -7.03
N LYS A 2 11.52 -10.65 -7.54
CA LYS A 2 11.00 -9.52 -6.77
C LYS A 2 9.49 -9.44 -6.91
N VAL A 3 8.79 -9.25 -5.78
CA VAL A 3 7.34 -9.11 -5.75
C VAL A 3 7.01 -7.66 -5.36
N SER A 4 6.22 -6.98 -6.16
CA SER A 4 5.67 -5.67 -5.81
C SER A 4 4.25 -5.85 -5.28
N ILE A 5 4.00 -5.38 -4.06
CA ILE A 5 2.66 -5.41 -3.46
C ILE A 5 2.15 -3.99 -3.39
N ILE A 6 0.93 -3.77 -3.89
CA ILE A 6 0.32 -2.46 -3.96
C ILE A 6 -0.93 -2.46 -3.08
N THR A 7 -1.00 -1.52 -2.15
CA THR A 7 -2.19 -1.27 -1.34
C THR A 7 -2.72 0.11 -1.67
N SER A 8 -3.97 0.18 -2.12
CA SER A 8 -4.65 1.45 -2.31
C SER A 8 -5.46 1.78 -1.06
N CYS A 9 -5.52 3.05 -0.69
CA CYS A 9 -6.16 3.49 0.55
C CYS A 9 -6.89 4.82 0.33
N PHE A 10 -8.12 4.89 0.83
CA PHE A 10 -8.85 6.14 0.93
C PHE A 10 -9.78 6.06 2.14
N ASN A 11 -9.50 6.88 3.16
CA ASN A 11 -10.29 6.94 4.40
C ASN A 11 -10.45 5.56 5.06
N ARG A 12 -9.33 4.89 5.34
CA ARG A 12 -9.30 3.55 5.95
C ARG A 12 -8.45 3.52 7.23
N GLU A 13 -8.54 4.56 8.05
CA GLU A 13 -7.71 4.65 9.26
C GLU A 13 -7.88 3.46 10.21
N ALA A 14 -9.06 2.84 10.22
CA ALA A 14 -9.33 1.71 11.12
C ALA A 14 -8.65 0.41 10.69
N THR A 15 -8.35 0.25 9.41
CA THR A 15 -7.88 -1.04 8.86
C THR A 15 -6.53 -0.96 8.17
N ILE A 16 -6.10 0.23 7.74
CA ILE A 16 -4.86 0.35 6.95
C ILE A 16 -3.63 -0.14 7.73
N GLY A 17 -3.56 0.11 9.02
CA GLY A 17 -2.44 -0.35 9.82
C GLY A 17 -2.29 -1.87 9.83
N GLN A 18 -3.42 -2.58 9.97
CA GLN A 18 -3.42 -4.05 9.95
C GLN A 18 -3.03 -4.58 8.57
N ALA A 19 -3.50 -3.94 7.51
CA ALA A 19 -3.13 -4.33 6.16
C ALA A 19 -1.62 -4.17 5.93
N ILE A 20 -1.05 -3.05 6.36
CA ILE A 20 0.38 -2.81 6.26
C ILE A 20 1.16 -3.85 7.06
N GLU A 21 0.77 -4.09 8.31
CA GLU A 21 1.45 -5.06 9.15
C GLU A 21 1.40 -6.47 8.56
N SER A 22 0.29 -6.85 7.92
CA SER A 22 0.18 -8.16 7.31
C SER A 22 1.18 -8.34 6.16
N VAL A 23 1.47 -7.29 5.40
CA VAL A 23 2.49 -7.32 4.36
C VAL A 23 3.89 -7.38 4.98
N LEU A 24 4.15 -6.53 5.98
CA LEU A 24 5.46 -6.45 6.61
C LEU A 24 5.81 -7.72 7.40
N ALA A 25 4.80 -8.50 7.79
CA ALA A 25 5.01 -9.77 8.48
C ALA A 25 5.41 -10.91 7.52
N GLN A 26 5.32 -10.72 6.23
CA GLN A 26 5.72 -11.73 5.27
C GLN A 26 7.23 -11.88 5.25
N ASP A 27 7.69 -13.13 5.32
CA ASP A 27 9.11 -13.44 5.31
C ASP A 27 9.62 -13.68 3.89
N TYR A 28 9.32 -12.74 3.02
CA TYR A 28 9.74 -12.81 1.62
C TYR A 28 10.87 -11.81 1.39
N PRO A 29 12.04 -12.25 0.94
CA PRO A 29 13.23 -11.38 0.94
C PRO A 29 13.20 -10.26 -0.08
N GLU A 30 12.38 -10.35 -1.11
CA GLU A 30 12.38 -9.37 -2.18
C GLU A 30 10.99 -8.79 -2.40
N ILE A 31 10.45 -8.14 -1.36
CA ILE A 31 9.17 -7.43 -1.47
C ILE A 31 9.43 -5.94 -1.65
N GLU A 32 8.84 -5.38 -2.70
CA GLU A 32 8.69 -3.94 -2.86
C GLU A 32 7.25 -3.59 -2.47
N TYR A 33 7.09 -2.86 -1.38
CA TYR A 33 5.76 -2.49 -0.91
C TYR A 33 5.45 -1.05 -1.28
N ILE A 34 4.34 -0.83 -1.99
CA ILE A 34 3.90 0.47 -2.45
C ILE A 34 2.51 0.73 -1.86
N VAL A 35 2.37 1.82 -1.13
CA VAL A 35 1.09 2.26 -0.58
C VAL A 35 0.66 3.51 -1.31
N VAL A 36 -0.54 3.50 -1.88
CA VAL A 36 -1.09 4.64 -2.60
C VAL A 36 -2.30 5.16 -1.83
N ASP A 37 -2.19 6.38 -1.32
CA ASP A 37 -3.25 7.06 -0.59
C ASP A 37 -3.92 8.09 -1.50
N GLY A 38 -5.23 8.04 -1.61
CA GLY A 38 -6.01 8.92 -2.48
C GLY A 38 -6.35 10.26 -1.83
N ALA A 39 -5.42 10.85 -1.09
CA ALA A 39 -5.61 12.08 -0.33
C ALA A 39 -6.70 11.90 0.74
N SER A 40 -6.54 10.89 1.58
CA SER A 40 -7.46 10.61 2.69
C SER A 40 -7.65 11.82 3.59
N LYS A 41 -8.89 12.01 4.04
CA LYS A 41 -9.26 13.12 4.93
C LYS A 41 -9.25 12.71 6.40
N ASP A 42 -9.12 11.43 6.67
CA ASP A 42 -9.00 10.90 8.03
C ASP A 42 -7.53 10.71 8.41
N ARG A 43 -7.24 9.84 9.36
CA ARG A 43 -5.88 9.59 9.83
C ARG A 43 -5.14 8.50 9.05
N SER A 44 -5.67 8.06 7.91
CA SER A 44 -5.05 7.01 7.11
C SER A 44 -3.60 7.32 6.78
N LEU A 45 -3.30 8.52 6.29
CA LEU A 45 -1.94 8.90 5.94
C LEU A 45 -1.03 8.95 7.15
N GLN A 46 -1.53 9.38 8.31
CA GLN A 46 -0.75 9.37 9.54
C GLN A 46 -0.35 7.95 9.94
N VAL A 47 -1.28 7.00 9.81
CA VAL A 47 -0.99 5.59 10.10
C VAL A 47 0.04 5.05 9.11
N ILE A 48 -0.13 5.33 7.82
CA ILE A 48 0.82 4.92 6.80
C ILE A 48 2.22 5.45 7.11
N ASN A 49 2.33 6.71 7.49
CA ASN A 49 3.62 7.33 7.77
C ASN A 49 4.33 6.74 8.99
N GLN A 50 3.62 6.07 9.88
CA GLN A 50 4.24 5.36 10.99
C GLN A 50 5.12 4.20 10.50
N TYR A 51 4.87 3.70 9.29
CA TYR A 51 5.59 2.58 8.70
C TYR A 51 6.51 3.00 7.56
N LYS A 52 6.73 4.31 7.37
CA LYS A 52 7.43 4.84 6.19
C LYS A 52 8.82 4.24 5.97
N ASP A 53 9.52 3.90 7.06
CA ASP A 53 10.86 3.34 6.96
C ASP A 53 10.85 1.88 6.49
N ARG A 54 9.69 1.25 6.49
CA ARG A 54 9.52 -0.16 6.09
C ARG A 54 8.73 -0.31 4.81
N ILE A 55 8.18 0.78 4.28
CA ILE A 55 7.44 0.81 3.01
C ILE A 55 8.38 1.34 1.94
N SER A 56 8.44 0.66 0.80
CA SER A 56 9.36 1.04 -0.27
C SER A 56 8.98 2.38 -0.89
N ARG A 57 7.68 2.64 -1.03
CA ARG A 57 7.21 3.88 -1.62
C ARG A 57 5.81 4.23 -1.14
N ILE A 58 5.61 5.48 -0.78
CA ILE A 58 4.30 6.03 -0.41
C ILE A 58 3.94 7.10 -1.42
N ILE A 59 2.77 6.96 -2.05
CA ILE A 59 2.22 7.96 -2.96
C ILE A 59 0.93 8.47 -2.35
N SER A 60 0.85 9.77 -2.08
CA SER A 60 -0.35 10.39 -1.53
C SER A 60 -0.74 11.55 -2.40
N GLU A 61 -1.83 11.40 -3.13
CA GLU A 61 -2.37 12.43 -4.00
C GLU A 61 -3.82 12.09 -4.34
N PRO A 62 -4.65 13.09 -4.71
CA PRO A 62 -6.03 12.82 -5.08
C PRO A 62 -6.13 11.87 -6.26
N ASP A 63 -7.09 10.95 -6.21
CA ASP A 63 -7.41 10.10 -7.35
C ASP A 63 -8.92 10.03 -7.53
N LYS A 64 -9.36 9.43 -8.62
CA LYS A 64 -10.78 9.33 -8.97
C LYS A 64 -11.38 8.01 -8.54
N GLY A 65 -10.68 7.26 -7.70
CA GLY A 65 -11.14 6.00 -7.17
C GLY A 65 -10.04 4.96 -7.12
N MET A 66 -10.41 3.77 -6.69
CA MET A 66 -9.48 2.69 -6.41
C MET A 66 -8.64 2.30 -7.63
N TYR A 67 -9.25 2.27 -8.82
CA TYR A 67 -8.52 1.87 -10.03
C TYR A 67 -7.41 2.86 -10.39
N GLU A 68 -7.66 4.15 -10.20
CA GLU A 68 -6.62 5.14 -10.45
C GLU A 68 -5.48 5.00 -9.44
N GLY A 69 -5.80 4.74 -8.18
CA GLY A 69 -4.80 4.48 -7.16
C GLY A 69 -3.95 3.25 -7.50
N ILE A 70 -4.58 2.16 -7.89
CA ILE A 70 -3.88 0.95 -8.30
C ILE A 70 -2.98 1.23 -9.50
N ASN A 71 -3.45 1.99 -10.47
CA ASN A 71 -2.65 2.34 -11.66
C ASN A 71 -1.42 3.14 -11.29
N LYS A 72 -1.52 4.05 -10.32
CA LYS A 72 -0.36 4.79 -9.84
C LYS A 72 0.68 3.85 -9.24
N GLY A 73 0.22 2.88 -8.45
CA GLY A 73 1.09 1.86 -7.89
C GLY A 73 1.74 1.00 -8.96
N LEU A 74 0.98 0.58 -9.96
CA LEU A 74 1.49 -0.23 -11.06
C LEU A 74 2.59 0.50 -11.83
N ARG A 75 2.42 1.81 -12.05
CA ARG A 75 3.45 2.60 -12.73
C ARG A 75 4.73 2.73 -11.91
N ALA A 76 4.62 2.68 -10.60
CA ALA A 76 5.78 2.76 -9.70
C ALA A 76 6.44 1.40 -9.46
N ALA A 77 5.73 0.30 -9.72
CA ALA A 77 6.21 -1.04 -9.40
C ALA A 77 7.35 -1.48 -10.33
N THR A 78 8.35 -2.13 -9.76
CA THR A 78 9.50 -2.64 -10.53
C THR A 78 9.68 -4.15 -10.35
N GLY A 79 8.78 -4.82 -9.64
CA GLY A 79 8.90 -6.25 -9.40
C GLY A 79 8.52 -7.10 -10.59
N ASP A 80 8.92 -8.36 -10.52
CA ASP A 80 8.61 -9.37 -11.55
C ASP A 80 7.17 -9.86 -11.43
N LEU A 81 6.64 -9.89 -10.22
CA LEU A 81 5.24 -10.22 -9.93
C LEU A 81 4.59 -9.06 -9.19
N ILE A 82 3.29 -8.89 -9.40
CA ILE A 82 2.54 -7.82 -8.75
C ILE A 82 1.38 -8.42 -8.00
N GLY A 83 1.30 -8.09 -6.69
CA GLY A 83 0.17 -8.44 -5.86
C GLY A 83 -0.61 -7.19 -5.46
N LEU A 84 -1.92 -7.33 -5.40
CA LEU A 84 -2.80 -6.23 -4.97
C LEU A 84 -3.43 -6.61 -3.63
N LEU A 85 -3.40 -5.68 -2.69
CA LEU A 85 -4.02 -5.85 -1.38
C LEU A 85 -4.82 -4.60 -1.07
N HIS A 86 -6.11 -4.76 -0.82
CA HIS A 86 -6.95 -3.63 -0.41
C HIS A 86 -6.65 -3.25 1.04
N SER A 87 -6.88 -1.98 1.38
CA SER A 87 -6.57 -1.44 2.70
C SER A 87 -7.41 -2.03 3.83
N ASP A 88 -8.45 -2.78 3.52
CA ASP A 88 -9.29 -3.49 4.48
C ASP A 88 -9.10 -5.02 4.42
N ASP A 89 -8.14 -5.50 3.65
CA ASP A 89 -7.81 -6.92 3.53
C ASP A 89 -6.57 -7.28 4.34
N PHE A 90 -6.39 -8.57 4.61
CA PHE A 90 -5.24 -9.06 5.35
C PHE A 90 -4.62 -10.27 4.65
N LEU A 91 -3.29 -10.37 4.73
CA LEU A 91 -2.56 -11.56 4.32
C LEU A 91 -2.43 -12.52 5.49
N TYR A 92 -2.57 -13.80 5.23
CA TYR A 92 -2.44 -14.84 6.24
C TYR A 92 -1.19 -15.66 5.99
#